data_ae787b45bc1e6dff6d0edfa7515e4e25
#
_entry.id   ae787b45bc1e6dff6d0edfa7515e4e25
#
_cell.length_a   1.000
_cell.length_b   1.000
_cell.length_c   1.000
_cell.angle_alpha   90.00
_cell.angle_beta   90.00
_cell.angle_gamma   90.00
#
_symmetry.space_group_name_H-M   'P 1'
#
loop_
_entity.id
_entity.type
_entity.pdbx_description
1 polymer ?
#
loop_
_entity_poly.entity_id
_entity_poly.type
_entity_poly.pdbx_seq_one_letter_code
_entity_poly.pdbx_strand_id
1 'polypeptide(L)'
;MEIERTVYWNAGAGSVVPVDQCLGIREDRCSPGVREMACREALGSDFRQAADDLKRVGQIDMTHEMMRQVVEGESAHVLSLQQRGVLGPTWTAADCGHGTPSCVITGADGVKVPLVTEAEKAKRRALRRRPGPKARRRRKRIARGSDQPYKEFKIVTFYDPSKEHQHVVGTSGDHQVLGRLMRREAGKLQLDKAQQKYSVSDGAEWIRRQYQQRLPML
;
A
#
# COMPACT_ATOMS: atom_id res chain seq x y z
N MET A 1 -0.90 -13.06 29.21
CA MET A 1 -0.01 -14.23 29.03
C MET A 1 1.40 -13.70 29.01
N GLU A 2 2.23 -14.11 29.94
CA GLU A 2 3.65 -13.76 30.00
C GLU A 2 4.42 -14.78 29.18
N ILE A 3 5.29 -14.33 28.29
CA ILE A 3 6.11 -15.21 27.44
C ILE A 3 7.58 -14.97 27.81
N GLU A 4 8.22 -16.01 28.31
CA GLU A 4 9.67 -16.00 28.51
C GLU A 4 10.40 -16.17 27.18
N ARG A 5 11.37 -15.29 26.92
CA ARG A 5 12.17 -15.30 25.69
C ARG A 5 13.63 -15.49 26.02
N THR A 6 14.21 -16.56 25.54
CA THR A 6 15.66 -16.77 25.62
C THR A 6 16.35 -16.04 24.48
N VAL A 7 17.27 -15.13 24.82
CA VAL A 7 18.07 -14.38 23.85
C VAL A 7 19.44 -15.03 23.74
N TYR A 8 19.80 -15.45 22.55
CA TYR A 8 21.15 -15.92 22.23
C TYR A 8 21.94 -14.79 21.60
N TRP A 9 23.15 -14.58 22.07
CA TRP A 9 24.01 -13.55 21.54
C TRP A 9 25.31 -14.13 20.98
N ASN A 10 25.73 -13.61 19.83
CA ASN A 10 26.99 -13.95 19.18
C ASN A 10 27.65 -12.69 18.66
N ALA A 11 28.96 -12.52 18.87
CA ALA A 11 29.71 -11.32 18.49
C ALA A 11 29.66 -11.02 16.96
N GLY A 12 29.51 -12.05 16.12
CA GLY A 12 29.44 -11.88 14.65
C GLY A 12 28.03 -11.76 14.09
N ALA A 13 27.03 -12.34 14.78
CA ALA A 13 25.63 -12.43 14.29
C ALA A 13 24.64 -11.57 15.10
N GLY A 14 25.09 -10.95 16.20
CA GLY A 14 24.23 -10.18 17.09
C GLY A 14 23.31 -11.06 17.96
N SER A 15 22.17 -10.50 18.37
CA SER A 15 21.20 -11.19 19.21
C SER A 15 20.15 -11.92 18.36
N VAL A 16 19.86 -13.17 18.72
CA VAL A 16 18.83 -14.00 18.07
C VAL A 16 17.87 -14.51 19.13
N VAL A 17 16.58 -14.42 18.83
CA VAL A 17 15.49 -14.99 19.63
C VAL A 17 14.77 -16.04 18.79
N PRO A 18 15.11 -17.33 18.94
CA PRO A 18 14.54 -18.38 18.07
C PRO A 18 13.02 -18.47 18.13
N VAL A 19 12.43 -18.21 19.29
CA VAL A 19 10.97 -18.19 19.47
C VAL A 19 10.31 -17.12 18.60
N ASP A 20 10.92 -15.93 18.50
CA ASP A 20 10.40 -14.85 17.66
C ASP A 20 10.44 -15.26 16.17
N GLN A 21 11.48 -15.96 15.74
CA GLN A 21 11.58 -16.48 14.37
C GLN A 21 10.49 -17.54 14.09
N CYS A 22 10.27 -18.47 15.00
CA CYS A 22 9.21 -19.48 14.89
C CYS A 22 7.81 -18.86 14.85
N LEU A 23 7.58 -17.80 15.62
CA LEU A 23 6.31 -17.07 15.67
C LEU A 23 6.16 -16.01 14.56
N GLY A 24 7.15 -15.84 13.69
CA GLY A 24 7.14 -14.82 12.65
C GLY A 24 7.17 -13.39 13.18
N ILE A 25 7.68 -13.19 14.40
CA ILE A 25 7.86 -11.86 15.01
C ILE A 25 9.11 -11.23 14.41
N ARG A 26 8.96 -10.05 13.84
CA ARG A 26 10.05 -9.28 13.22
C ARG A 26 10.56 -8.19 14.17
N GLU A 27 11.41 -7.31 13.67
CA GLU A 27 11.97 -6.17 14.42
C GLU A 27 10.90 -5.22 14.99
N ASP A 28 9.73 -5.17 14.36
CA ASP A 28 8.56 -4.43 14.83
C ASP A 28 7.90 -5.02 16.08
N ARG A 29 8.36 -6.20 16.53
CA ARG A 29 7.85 -6.95 17.68
C ARG A 29 6.38 -7.37 17.55
N CYS A 30 5.83 -7.34 16.34
CA CYS A 30 4.47 -7.75 16.06
C CYS A 30 4.43 -9.16 15.49
N SER A 31 3.48 -9.98 15.96
CA SER A 31 3.18 -11.25 15.33
C SER A 31 2.48 -11.03 13.98
N PRO A 32 2.46 -12.04 13.07
CA PRO A 32 1.73 -11.94 11.81
C PRO A 32 0.27 -11.52 11.97
N GLY A 33 -0.43 -12.07 12.97
CA GLY A 33 -1.83 -11.73 13.24
C GLY A 33 -2.01 -10.27 13.65
N VAL A 34 -1.14 -9.74 14.51
CA VAL A 34 -1.18 -8.33 14.90
C VAL A 34 -0.91 -7.42 13.70
N ARG A 35 0.05 -7.77 12.83
CA ARG A 35 0.31 -7.02 11.59
C ARG A 35 -0.89 -7.03 10.65
N GLU A 36 -1.52 -8.19 10.48
CA GLU A 36 -2.74 -8.30 9.67
C GLU A 36 -3.87 -7.42 10.21
N MET A 37 -4.15 -7.49 11.52
CA MET A 37 -5.15 -6.64 12.15
C MET A 37 -4.83 -5.14 11.97
N ALA A 38 -3.59 -4.74 12.22
CA ALA A 38 -3.15 -3.36 12.02
C ALA A 38 -3.34 -2.89 10.56
N CYS A 39 -3.01 -3.73 9.58
CA CYS A 39 -3.21 -3.40 8.18
C CYS A 39 -4.71 -3.29 7.83
N ARG A 40 -5.55 -4.19 8.33
CA ARG A 40 -7.00 -4.16 8.07
C ARG A 40 -7.66 -2.89 8.63
N GLU A 41 -7.36 -2.53 9.88
CA GLU A 41 -7.90 -1.32 10.51
C GLU A 41 -7.44 -0.04 9.79
N ALA A 42 -6.18 -0.01 9.34
CA ALA A 42 -5.63 1.15 8.62
C ALA A 42 -6.19 1.33 7.19
N LEU A 43 -6.89 0.35 6.63
CA LEU A 43 -7.56 0.50 5.33
C LEU A 43 -8.85 1.35 5.43
N GLY A 44 -9.50 1.35 6.58
CA GLY A 44 -10.78 2.02 6.78
C GLY A 44 -10.69 3.41 7.43
N SER A 45 -9.54 3.75 8.04
CA SER A 45 -9.42 4.95 8.86
C SER A 45 -8.00 5.53 8.86
N ASP A 46 -7.80 6.68 9.50
CA ASP A 46 -6.46 7.18 9.75
C ASP A 46 -5.74 6.37 10.85
N PHE A 47 -4.40 6.48 10.92
CA PHE A 47 -3.60 5.68 11.85
C PHE A 47 -3.92 5.93 13.34
N ARG A 48 -4.54 7.04 13.71
CA ARG A 48 -4.96 7.29 15.10
C ARG A 48 -6.22 6.52 15.41
N GLN A 49 -7.21 6.67 14.54
CA GLN A 49 -8.47 5.94 14.68
C GLN A 49 -8.21 4.43 14.63
N ALA A 50 -7.39 3.96 13.68
CA ALA A 50 -7.00 2.56 13.55
C ALA A 50 -6.33 2.03 14.83
N ALA A 51 -5.44 2.81 15.47
CA ALA A 51 -4.80 2.43 16.72
C ALA A 51 -5.81 2.40 17.89
N ASP A 52 -6.73 3.36 17.95
CA ASP A 52 -7.77 3.41 18.97
C ASP A 52 -8.76 2.24 18.81
N ASP A 53 -9.13 1.89 17.58
CA ASP A 53 -10.02 0.76 17.28
C ASP A 53 -9.34 -0.57 17.61
N LEU A 54 -8.06 -0.74 17.25
CA LEU A 54 -7.27 -1.92 17.59
C LEU A 54 -7.14 -2.12 19.10
N LYS A 55 -6.97 -1.03 19.86
CA LYS A 55 -6.97 -1.06 21.31
C LYS A 55 -8.33 -1.44 21.88
N ARG A 56 -9.40 -0.86 21.33
CA ARG A 56 -10.77 -1.03 21.83
C ARG A 56 -11.32 -2.44 21.53
N VAL A 57 -11.12 -2.95 20.33
CA VAL A 57 -11.69 -4.21 19.87
C VAL A 57 -10.71 -5.36 20.04
N GLY A 58 -9.45 -5.17 19.65
CA GLY A 58 -8.42 -6.19 19.71
C GLY A 58 -7.67 -6.26 21.04
N GLN A 59 -7.89 -5.30 21.95
CA GLN A 59 -7.15 -5.15 23.22
C GLN A 59 -5.63 -5.07 23.03
N ILE A 60 -5.19 -4.58 21.86
CA ILE A 60 -3.79 -4.42 21.50
C ILE A 60 -3.44 -2.94 21.59
N ASP A 61 -2.59 -2.59 22.56
CA ASP A 61 -2.13 -1.20 22.74
C ASP A 61 -0.97 -0.91 21.82
N MET A 62 -1.26 -0.16 20.76
CA MET A 62 -0.31 0.26 19.74
C MET A 62 -0.40 1.78 19.53
N THR A 63 0.73 2.47 19.54
CA THR A 63 0.71 3.90 19.20
C THR A 63 0.43 4.11 17.71
N HIS A 64 -0.19 5.23 17.35
CA HIS A 64 -0.44 5.56 15.94
C HIS A 64 0.84 5.61 15.09
N GLU A 65 1.98 5.95 15.68
CA GLU A 65 3.28 5.95 14.98
C GLU A 65 3.77 4.51 14.74
N MET A 66 3.60 3.61 15.72
CA MET A 66 3.91 2.19 15.56
C MET A 66 2.97 1.55 14.52
N MET A 67 1.66 1.88 14.58
CA MET A 67 0.68 1.48 13.56
C MET A 67 1.15 1.87 12.16
N ARG A 68 1.54 3.13 11.97
CA ARG A 68 2.06 3.63 10.69
C ARG A 68 3.28 2.85 10.22
N GLN A 69 4.25 2.60 11.11
CA GLN A 69 5.49 1.88 10.77
C GLN A 69 5.21 0.44 10.35
N VAL A 70 4.34 -0.26 11.06
CA VAL A 70 3.93 -1.63 10.73
C VAL A 70 3.25 -1.67 9.36
N VAL A 71 2.27 -0.81 9.12
CA VAL A 71 1.50 -0.77 7.87
C VAL A 71 2.38 -0.34 6.69
N GLU A 72 3.23 0.67 6.85
CA GLU A 72 4.17 1.09 5.80
C GLU A 72 5.19 -0.02 5.47
N GLY A 73 5.67 -0.75 6.50
CA GLY A 73 6.58 -1.88 6.32
C GLY A 73 5.95 -3.04 5.54
N GLU A 74 4.74 -3.44 5.91
CA GLU A 74 3.99 -4.48 5.18
C GLU A 74 3.62 -4.03 3.76
N SER A 75 3.21 -2.77 3.59
CA SER A 75 2.91 -2.22 2.26
C SER A 75 4.13 -2.24 1.34
N ALA A 76 5.31 -1.88 1.85
CA ALA A 76 6.56 -1.97 1.09
C ALA A 76 6.91 -3.42 0.71
N HIS A 77 6.67 -4.36 1.62
CA HIS A 77 6.87 -5.80 1.36
C HIS A 77 5.93 -6.31 0.26
N VAL A 78 4.63 -6.04 0.38
CA VAL A 78 3.61 -6.40 -0.62
C VAL A 78 3.95 -5.80 -1.99
N LEU A 79 4.30 -4.52 -2.03
CA LEU A 79 4.71 -3.85 -3.27
C LEU A 79 5.93 -4.53 -3.93
N SER A 80 6.93 -4.91 -3.13
CA SER A 80 8.09 -5.66 -3.61
C SER A 80 7.71 -7.01 -4.21
N LEU A 81 6.80 -7.76 -3.57
CA LEU A 81 6.32 -9.03 -4.07
C LEU A 81 5.51 -8.87 -5.37
N GLN A 82 4.67 -7.84 -5.46
CA GLN A 82 3.95 -7.51 -6.70
C GLN A 82 4.91 -7.15 -7.84
N GLN A 83 5.91 -6.32 -7.56
CA GLN A 83 6.90 -5.92 -8.57
C GLN A 83 7.70 -7.10 -9.11
N ARG A 84 8.07 -8.04 -8.25
CA ARG A 84 8.74 -9.30 -8.63
C ARG A 84 7.80 -10.31 -9.32
N GLY A 85 6.49 -10.04 -9.33
CA GLY A 85 5.50 -10.93 -9.93
C GLY A 85 5.13 -12.15 -9.08
N VAL A 86 5.58 -12.21 -7.82
CA VAL A 86 5.24 -13.29 -6.87
C VAL A 86 3.77 -13.19 -6.45
N LEU A 87 3.31 -11.96 -6.16
CA LEU A 87 1.90 -11.71 -5.96
C LEU A 87 1.25 -11.30 -7.28
N GLY A 88 0.09 -11.85 -7.52
CA GLY A 88 -0.74 -11.57 -8.70
C GLY A 88 -2.21 -11.72 -8.39
N PRO A 89 -3.07 -11.64 -9.39
CA PRO A 89 -4.50 -11.89 -9.21
C PRO A 89 -4.75 -13.33 -8.74
N THR A 90 -5.78 -13.51 -7.94
CA THR A 90 -6.26 -14.81 -7.44
C THR A 90 -7.37 -15.39 -8.30
N TRP A 91 -7.71 -14.72 -9.39
CA TRP A 91 -8.78 -15.05 -10.32
C TRP A 91 -8.33 -14.83 -11.76
N THR A 92 -9.08 -15.35 -12.72
CA THR A 92 -8.85 -15.20 -14.15
C THR A 92 -10.12 -14.70 -14.85
N ALA A 93 -10.03 -14.31 -16.11
CA ALA A 93 -11.17 -13.88 -16.89
C ALA A 93 -12.29 -14.95 -17.00
N ALA A 94 -11.95 -16.22 -16.84
CA ALA A 94 -12.94 -17.30 -16.85
C ALA A 94 -13.84 -17.27 -15.61
N ASP A 95 -13.34 -16.78 -14.49
CA ASP A 95 -14.08 -16.69 -13.22
C ASP A 95 -15.13 -15.58 -13.25
N CYS A 96 -15.02 -14.63 -14.18
CA CYS A 96 -15.91 -13.48 -14.33
C CYS A 96 -17.20 -13.73 -15.14
N GLY A 97 -17.69 -14.97 -15.20
CA GLY A 97 -18.76 -15.30 -16.13
C GLY A 97 -19.86 -16.21 -15.60
N HIS A 98 -20.27 -16.14 -14.34
CA HIS A 98 -21.31 -16.99 -13.75
C HIS A 98 -22.58 -17.17 -14.61
N GLY A 99 -22.50 -18.00 -15.66
CA GLY A 99 -23.61 -18.26 -16.59
C GLY A 99 -23.88 -17.14 -17.62
N THR A 100 -23.11 -16.09 -17.65
CA THR A 100 -23.14 -14.97 -18.60
C THR A 100 -21.79 -14.85 -19.32
N PRO A 101 -21.72 -14.11 -20.44
CA PRO A 101 -20.43 -13.85 -21.07
C PRO A 101 -19.42 -13.25 -20.08
N SER A 102 -18.22 -13.83 -20.00
CA SER A 102 -17.17 -13.31 -19.11
C SER A 102 -16.80 -11.88 -19.50
N CYS A 103 -16.85 -10.98 -18.52
CA CYS A 103 -16.63 -9.56 -18.73
C CYS A 103 -15.55 -9.03 -17.76
N VAL A 104 -14.52 -8.41 -18.30
CA VAL A 104 -13.47 -7.76 -17.50
C VAL A 104 -13.35 -6.29 -17.90
N ILE A 105 -13.39 -5.44 -16.90
CA ILE A 105 -13.21 -3.99 -17.03
C ILE A 105 -11.82 -3.62 -16.53
N THR A 106 -11.07 -2.87 -17.32
CA THR A 106 -9.76 -2.35 -16.95
C THR A 106 -9.85 -0.85 -16.74
N GLY A 107 -9.50 -0.38 -15.53
CA GLY A 107 -9.43 1.04 -15.20
C GLY A 107 -7.98 1.49 -15.07
N ALA A 108 -7.64 2.71 -15.49
CA ALA A 108 -6.35 3.32 -15.21
C ALA A 108 -6.53 4.79 -14.84
N ASP A 109 -5.71 5.24 -13.87
CA ASP A 109 -5.76 6.61 -13.36
C ASP A 109 -4.40 7.05 -12.80
N GLY A 110 -4.21 8.37 -12.66
CA GLY A 110 -3.04 8.98 -12.07
C GLY A 110 -3.40 9.89 -10.89
N VAL A 111 -2.93 9.56 -9.69
CA VAL A 111 -3.18 10.33 -8.48
C VAL A 111 -1.95 11.14 -8.11
N LYS A 112 -2.10 12.46 -7.99
CA LYS A 112 -1.03 13.37 -7.54
C LYS A 112 -1.01 13.45 -6.02
N VAL A 113 0.08 13.00 -5.41
CA VAL A 113 0.27 12.95 -3.96
C VAL A 113 1.30 13.99 -3.53
N PRO A 114 0.99 14.85 -2.53
CA PRO A 114 1.95 15.76 -1.94
C PRO A 114 2.98 14.97 -1.13
N LEU A 115 4.25 15.17 -1.39
CA LEU A 115 5.33 14.55 -0.63
C LEU A 115 5.93 15.56 0.36
N VAL A 116 6.31 15.04 1.54
CA VAL A 116 7.04 15.80 2.57
C VAL A 116 8.29 15.02 2.91
N THR A 117 9.46 15.66 2.75
CA THR A 117 10.75 15.04 3.07
C THR A 117 10.89 14.74 4.56
N GLU A 118 11.72 13.78 4.92
CA GLU A 118 12.01 13.48 6.32
C GLU A 118 12.71 14.67 7.00
N ALA A 119 13.54 15.41 6.29
CA ALA A 119 14.18 16.63 6.79
C ALA A 119 13.11 17.69 7.17
N GLU A 120 12.12 17.92 6.32
CA GLU A 120 11.02 18.84 6.62
C GLU A 120 10.12 18.32 7.76
N LYS A 121 9.86 17.01 7.81
CA LYS A 121 9.15 16.38 8.93
C LYS A 121 9.90 16.60 10.26
N ALA A 122 11.21 16.37 10.28
CA ALA A 122 12.06 16.60 11.46
C ALA A 122 12.03 18.07 11.89
N LYS A 123 12.15 19.01 10.95
CA LYS A 123 12.05 20.44 11.20
C LYS A 123 10.70 20.84 11.79
N ARG A 124 9.60 20.33 11.24
CA ARG A 124 8.24 20.55 11.76
C ARG A 124 8.05 19.96 13.15
N ARG A 125 8.64 18.79 13.45
CA ARG A 125 8.65 18.17 14.78
C ARG A 125 9.43 19.03 15.80
N ALA A 126 10.62 19.52 15.42
CA ALA A 126 11.44 20.39 16.28
C ALA A 126 10.73 21.71 16.62
N LEU A 127 10.04 22.33 15.64
CA LEU A 127 9.26 23.54 15.87
C LEU A 127 8.07 23.33 16.81
N ARG A 128 7.47 22.12 16.82
CA ARG A 128 6.41 21.77 17.76
C ARG A 128 6.88 21.53 19.18
N ARG A 129 8.13 21.04 19.37
CA ARG A 129 8.72 20.67 20.66
C ARG A 129 9.29 21.86 21.45
N ARG A 130 9.36 23.07 20.90
CA ARG A 130 9.85 24.25 21.60
C ARG A 130 8.70 24.94 22.36
N PRO A 131 8.44 24.61 23.65
CA PRO A 131 7.47 25.32 24.47
C PRO A 131 8.20 26.45 25.21
N GLY A 132 7.89 27.68 24.87
CA GLY A 132 8.29 28.82 25.67
C GLY A 132 7.11 29.80 25.75
N PRO A 133 6.83 30.43 26.90
CA PRO A 133 5.68 31.34 27.07
C PRO A 133 5.74 32.52 26.09
N LYS A 134 6.92 32.94 25.62
CA LYS A 134 7.10 33.96 24.60
C LYS A 134 6.86 33.47 23.16
N ALA A 135 6.79 32.16 22.93
CA ALA A 135 6.58 31.57 21.61
C ALA A 135 5.10 31.61 21.16
N ARG A 136 4.15 31.81 22.08
CA ARG A 136 2.71 31.90 21.73
C ARG A 136 2.39 33.12 20.86
N ARG A 137 3.09 34.23 21.00
CA ARG A 137 2.83 35.47 20.24
C ARG A 137 3.42 35.53 18.84
N ARG A 138 4.40 34.66 18.49
CA ARG A 138 5.10 34.63 17.20
C ARG A 138 5.14 33.23 16.55
N ARG A 139 4.15 32.40 16.76
CA ARG A 139 4.05 31.15 15.98
C ARG A 139 3.82 31.53 14.49
N LYS A 140 4.92 31.63 13.73
CA LYS A 140 4.81 31.46 12.28
C LYS A 140 4.00 30.17 12.06
N ARG A 141 2.87 30.28 11.35
CA ARG A 141 2.09 29.10 10.96
C ARG A 141 3.07 28.12 10.32
N ILE A 142 3.21 26.94 10.90
CA ILE A 142 4.00 25.88 10.29
C ILE A 142 3.38 25.66 8.91
N ALA A 143 4.19 25.77 7.87
CA ALA A 143 3.72 25.54 6.51
C ALA A 143 3.06 24.15 6.44
N ARG A 144 1.82 24.13 5.98
CA ARG A 144 1.12 22.87 5.68
C ARG A 144 1.31 22.60 4.20
N GLY A 145 1.43 21.32 3.86
CA GLY A 145 1.57 20.90 2.47
C GLY A 145 2.95 20.30 2.16
N SER A 146 3.17 20.07 0.89
CA SER A 146 4.40 19.49 0.36
C SER A 146 5.55 20.48 0.36
N ASP A 147 6.77 20.01 0.63
CA ASP A 147 8.03 20.71 0.38
C ASP A 147 8.72 20.24 -0.91
N GLN A 148 8.08 19.32 -1.61
CA GLN A 148 8.50 18.72 -2.86
C GLN A 148 7.41 18.91 -3.92
N PRO A 149 7.76 18.86 -5.22
CA PRO A 149 6.76 18.74 -6.28
C PRO A 149 5.85 17.53 -6.02
N TYR A 150 4.57 17.67 -6.36
CA TYR A 150 3.63 16.55 -6.28
C TYR A 150 4.12 15.40 -7.14
N LYS A 151 4.15 14.20 -6.55
CA LYS A 151 4.48 12.98 -7.27
C LYS A 151 3.20 12.29 -7.73
N GLU A 152 3.14 11.98 -9.01
CA GLU A 152 2.05 11.20 -9.57
C GLU A 152 2.27 9.72 -9.31
N PHE A 153 1.30 9.08 -8.66
CA PHE A 153 1.19 7.63 -8.54
C PHE A 153 0.17 7.16 -9.56
N LYS A 154 0.53 6.15 -10.31
CA LYS A 154 -0.30 5.58 -11.36
C LYS A 154 -0.84 4.24 -10.92
N ILE A 155 -2.12 4.01 -11.18
CA ILE A 155 -2.86 2.83 -10.75
C ILE A 155 -3.51 2.21 -11.98
N VAL A 156 -3.54 0.89 -12.05
CA VAL A 156 -4.39 0.13 -12.95
C VAL A 156 -5.20 -0.87 -12.16
N THR A 157 -6.47 -0.99 -12.49
CA THR A 157 -7.43 -1.89 -11.87
C THR A 157 -8.00 -2.82 -12.91
N PHE A 158 -8.26 -4.07 -12.52
CA PHE A 158 -9.01 -5.05 -13.30
C PHE A 158 -10.15 -5.53 -12.40
N TYR A 159 -11.34 -5.56 -12.91
CA TYR A 159 -12.51 -5.99 -12.14
C TYR A 159 -13.62 -6.49 -13.05
N ASP A 160 -14.49 -7.30 -12.50
CA ASP A 160 -15.74 -7.71 -13.13
C ASP A 160 -16.88 -6.72 -12.83
N PRO A 161 -17.98 -6.73 -13.59
CA PRO A 161 -19.11 -5.83 -13.37
C PRO A 161 -19.74 -5.94 -11.97
N SER A 162 -19.73 -7.14 -11.36
CA SER A 162 -20.23 -7.36 -9.99
C SER A 162 -19.30 -6.86 -8.90
N LYS A 163 -18.02 -6.61 -9.26
CA LYS A 163 -16.93 -6.26 -8.34
C LYS A 163 -16.59 -7.34 -7.30
N GLU A 164 -16.98 -8.58 -7.55
CA GLU A 164 -16.58 -9.73 -6.73
C GLU A 164 -15.10 -10.06 -6.95
N HIS A 165 -14.64 -9.85 -8.18
CA HIS A 165 -13.26 -10.04 -8.57
C HIS A 165 -12.60 -8.69 -8.84
N GLN A 166 -11.57 -8.37 -8.06
CA GLN A 166 -10.82 -7.12 -8.22
C GLN A 166 -9.32 -7.39 -8.09
N HIS A 167 -8.53 -6.75 -8.94
CA HIS A 167 -7.08 -6.75 -8.86
C HIS A 167 -6.56 -5.35 -9.14
N VAL A 168 -5.69 -4.85 -8.25
CA VAL A 168 -5.15 -3.49 -8.33
C VAL A 168 -3.64 -3.55 -8.28
N VAL A 169 -2.99 -2.87 -9.20
CA VAL A 169 -1.54 -2.64 -9.16
C VAL A 169 -1.24 -1.17 -9.38
N GLY A 170 -0.17 -0.70 -8.77
CA GLY A 170 0.24 0.70 -8.87
C GLY A 170 1.75 0.86 -8.92
N THR A 171 2.17 2.04 -9.34
CA THR A 171 3.58 2.42 -9.39
C THR A 171 3.77 3.91 -9.20
N SER A 172 4.89 4.28 -8.59
CA SER A 172 5.39 5.66 -8.57
C SER A 172 6.32 5.96 -9.76
N GLY A 173 6.49 4.99 -10.67
CA GLY A 173 7.28 5.12 -11.89
C GLY A 173 6.57 5.89 -12.99
N ASP A 174 7.19 5.93 -14.16
CA ASP A 174 6.60 6.57 -15.33
C ASP A 174 5.45 5.74 -15.94
N HIS A 175 4.81 6.30 -16.97
CA HIS A 175 3.72 5.65 -17.68
C HIS A 175 4.15 4.36 -18.41
N GLN A 176 5.43 4.22 -18.77
CA GLN A 176 5.96 3.00 -19.39
C GLN A 176 6.08 1.86 -18.37
N VAL A 177 6.45 2.18 -17.12
CA VAL A 177 6.46 1.21 -16.03
C VAL A 177 5.05 0.69 -15.78
N LEU A 178 4.05 1.60 -15.68
CA LEU A 178 2.66 1.19 -15.53
C LEU A 178 2.20 0.31 -16.69
N GLY A 179 2.53 0.68 -17.93
CA GLY A 179 2.14 -0.10 -19.11
C GLY A 179 2.72 -1.52 -19.10
N ARG A 180 3.96 -1.70 -18.62
CA ARG A 180 4.54 -3.05 -18.43
C ARG A 180 3.81 -3.85 -17.36
N LEU A 181 3.47 -3.22 -16.22
CA LEU A 181 2.67 -3.84 -15.17
C LEU A 181 1.30 -4.23 -15.70
N MET A 182 0.61 -3.31 -16.35
CA MET A 182 -0.69 -3.53 -16.98
C MET A 182 -0.68 -4.77 -17.89
N ARG A 183 0.28 -4.87 -18.80
CA ARG A 183 0.41 -6.02 -19.70
C ARG A 183 0.70 -7.32 -18.95
N ARG A 184 1.57 -7.28 -17.95
CA ARG A 184 1.92 -8.45 -17.14
C ARG A 184 0.71 -8.99 -16.39
N GLU A 185 -0.03 -8.11 -15.72
CA GLU A 185 -1.21 -8.52 -14.93
C GLU A 185 -2.35 -8.95 -15.83
N ALA A 186 -2.58 -8.30 -16.96
CA ALA A 186 -3.55 -8.72 -17.95
C ALA A 186 -3.24 -10.14 -18.48
N GLY A 187 -1.96 -10.48 -18.67
CA GLY A 187 -1.54 -11.83 -19.05
C GLY A 187 -1.84 -12.87 -17.96
N LYS A 188 -1.59 -12.54 -16.67
CA LYS A 188 -1.92 -13.43 -15.54
C LYS A 188 -3.44 -13.67 -15.42
N LEU A 189 -4.22 -12.62 -15.62
CA LEU A 189 -5.69 -12.68 -15.65
C LEU A 189 -6.25 -13.41 -16.87
N GLN A 190 -5.42 -13.74 -17.85
CA GLN A 190 -5.85 -14.27 -19.15
C GLN A 190 -6.92 -13.38 -19.79
N LEU A 191 -6.69 -12.06 -19.77
CA LEU A 191 -7.64 -11.07 -20.25
C LEU A 191 -8.06 -11.28 -21.70
N ASP A 192 -7.19 -11.85 -22.52
CA ASP A 192 -7.45 -12.23 -23.90
C ASP A 192 -8.63 -13.21 -24.04
N LYS A 193 -8.84 -14.07 -23.05
CA LYS A 193 -9.94 -15.05 -22.99
C LYS A 193 -11.28 -14.48 -22.55
N ALA A 194 -11.31 -13.27 -21.98
CA ALA A 194 -12.59 -12.63 -21.67
C ALA A 194 -13.41 -12.41 -22.95
N GLN A 195 -14.69 -12.71 -22.90
CA GLN A 195 -15.61 -12.51 -24.04
C GLN A 195 -15.93 -11.03 -24.25
N GLN A 196 -16.06 -10.28 -23.16
CA GLN A 196 -16.25 -8.83 -23.19
C GLN A 196 -15.13 -8.13 -22.43
N LYS A 197 -14.62 -7.08 -23.03
CA LYS A 197 -13.49 -6.30 -22.49
C LYS A 197 -13.79 -4.82 -22.63
N TYR A 198 -13.60 -4.09 -21.55
CA TYR A 198 -13.81 -2.64 -21.55
C TYR A 198 -12.62 -1.94 -20.89
N SER A 199 -12.32 -0.74 -21.36
CA SER A 199 -11.38 0.16 -20.70
C SER A 199 -12.09 1.41 -20.22
N VAL A 200 -11.72 1.85 -19.01
CA VAL A 200 -12.25 3.06 -18.38
C VAL A 200 -11.09 3.96 -17.98
N SER A 201 -11.15 5.24 -18.36
CA SER A 201 -10.16 6.24 -17.97
C SER A 201 -10.77 7.64 -18.00
N ASP A 202 -10.07 8.60 -17.42
CA ASP A 202 -10.40 10.03 -17.47
C ASP A 202 -10.13 10.69 -18.84
N GLY A 203 -9.69 9.91 -19.83
CA GLY A 203 -9.35 10.40 -21.17
C GLY A 203 -7.93 10.97 -21.31
N ALA A 204 -7.09 10.84 -20.29
CA ALA A 204 -5.70 11.27 -20.36
C ALA A 204 -4.94 10.59 -21.52
N GLU A 205 -4.25 11.36 -22.33
CA GLU A 205 -3.58 10.90 -23.55
C GLU A 205 -2.55 9.77 -23.26
N TRP A 206 -1.83 9.87 -22.15
CA TRP A 206 -0.85 8.84 -21.78
C TRP A 206 -1.52 7.49 -21.47
N ILE A 207 -2.72 7.48 -20.88
CA ILE A 207 -3.49 6.26 -20.60
C ILE A 207 -3.93 5.63 -21.90
N ARG A 208 -4.52 6.42 -22.80
CA ARG A 208 -4.94 5.96 -24.12
C ARG A 208 -3.79 5.30 -24.88
N ARG A 209 -2.59 5.92 -24.88
CA ARG A 209 -1.39 5.36 -25.51
C ARG A 209 -0.97 4.03 -24.89
N GLN A 210 -1.04 3.89 -23.54
CA GLN A 210 -0.72 2.63 -22.89
C GLN A 210 -1.71 1.52 -23.25
N TYR A 211 -3.01 1.81 -23.29
CA TYR A 211 -3.99 0.82 -23.74
C TYR A 211 -3.71 0.37 -25.18
N GLN A 212 -3.55 1.29 -26.11
CA GLN A 212 -3.26 0.96 -27.51
C GLN A 212 -1.98 0.12 -27.70
N GLN A 213 -0.94 0.41 -26.93
CA GLN A 213 0.36 -0.26 -27.04
C GLN A 213 0.44 -1.59 -26.29
N ARG A 214 -0.26 -1.72 -25.18
CA ARG A 214 -0.09 -2.82 -24.24
C ARG A 214 -1.27 -3.79 -24.22
N LEU A 215 -2.46 -3.31 -24.49
CA LEU A 215 -3.70 -4.08 -24.50
C LEU A 215 -4.51 -3.78 -25.77
N PRO A 216 -3.98 -4.07 -26.97
CA PRO A 216 -4.66 -3.75 -28.23
C PRO A 216 -5.97 -4.53 -28.45
N MET A 217 -6.29 -5.48 -27.54
CA MET A 217 -7.54 -6.23 -27.55
C MET A 217 -8.70 -5.49 -26.86
N LEU A 218 -8.45 -4.34 -26.25
CA LEU A 218 -9.47 -3.51 -25.57
C LEU A 218 -10.08 -2.49 -26.51
#